data_f713c619c6ea3c6bff48377d3fe11ddf
#
_entry.id   f713c619c6ea3c6bff48377d3fe11ddf
#
_cell.length_a   1.000
_cell.length_b   1.000
_cell.length_c   1.000
_cell.angle_alpha   90.00
_cell.angle_beta   90.00
_cell.angle_gamma   90.00
#
_symmetry.space_group_name_H-M   'P 1'
#
loop_
_entity.id
_entity.type
_entity.pdbx_description
1 polymer ?
#
loop_
_entity_poly.entity_id
_entity_poly.type
_entity_poly.pdbx_seq_one_letter_code
_entity_poly.pdbx_strand_id
1 'polypeptide(L)'
;MKTKFSRITLSIVLAGVFALAVTSFTGCSFLKKIQAAKILINTKMEYKDLTFDSVVIDPPILELVEKGLSGFIPNPDAVKLVKDLANGIINTELGAANFDVYLNANNTGKDTLWINDFKIELKFDTLITLPLTLKDTVVLAPGDNDLHLNAAFPIDMRIFKLNQVQYYAIAGYLDVSLEAGGKSVSQDFEIKQDVDSETVKNLEGKVNDKLMKLLVEKWLGKIGKFILK
;
A
#
# COMPACT_ATOMS: atom_id res chain seq x y z
N MET A 1 2.22 -63.55 45.31
CA MET A 1 2.92 -62.38 44.78
C MET A 1 2.78 -62.33 43.24
N LYS A 2 1.66 -62.02 42.76
CA LYS A 2 1.43 -61.79 41.29
C LYS A 2 0.33 -60.74 41.17
N THR A 3 0.54 -59.69 40.38
CA THR A 3 -0.44 -58.72 39.85
C THR A 3 -0.31 -57.24 40.20
N LYS A 4 0.80 -56.75 40.72
CA LYS A 4 0.99 -55.29 40.83
C LYS A 4 1.85 -54.69 39.73
N PHE A 5 2.63 -55.47 38.96
CA PHE A 5 3.54 -54.98 37.92
C PHE A 5 2.85 -54.63 36.59
N SER A 6 1.72 -55.26 36.29
CA SER A 6 1.02 -55.14 34.99
C SER A 6 0.26 -53.81 34.83
N ARG A 7 -0.21 -53.18 35.94
CA ARG A 7 -1.02 -51.96 35.85
C ARG A 7 -0.18 -50.68 35.71
N ILE A 8 1.01 -50.66 36.29
CA ILE A 8 1.90 -49.51 36.25
C ILE A 8 2.56 -49.39 34.86
N THR A 9 3.00 -50.50 34.29
CA THR A 9 3.57 -50.52 32.92
C THR A 9 2.56 -50.15 31.86
N LEU A 10 1.31 -50.57 31.96
CA LEU A 10 0.26 -50.21 31.00
C LEU A 10 -0.08 -48.74 31.05
N SER A 11 -0.14 -48.14 32.26
CA SER A 11 -0.41 -46.69 32.41
C SER A 11 0.72 -45.80 31.87
N ILE A 12 1.98 -46.22 32.03
CA ILE A 12 3.14 -45.48 31.51
C ILE A 12 3.19 -45.56 29.98
N VAL A 13 2.88 -46.70 29.39
CA VAL A 13 2.83 -46.89 27.94
C VAL A 13 1.67 -46.05 27.34
N LEU A 14 0.48 -46.06 27.98
CA LEU A 14 -0.66 -45.28 27.50
C LEU A 14 -0.39 -43.78 27.59
N ALA A 15 0.24 -43.29 28.68
CA ALA A 15 0.63 -41.89 28.83
C ALA A 15 1.71 -41.50 27.82
N GLY A 16 2.66 -42.37 27.52
CA GLY A 16 3.69 -42.15 26.52
C GLY A 16 3.12 -42.07 25.10
N VAL A 17 2.18 -42.92 24.73
CA VAL A 17 1.51 -42.92 23.42
C VAL A 17 0.62 -41.67 23.30
N PHE A 18 -0.05 -41.26 24.37
CA PHE A 18 -0.89 -40.04 24.35
C PHE A 18 -0.03 -38.77 24.25
N ALA A 19 1.11 -38.72 24.93
CA ALA A 19 2.06 -37.63 24.82
C ALA A 19 2.67 -37.51 23.40
N LEU A 20 3.02 -38.62 22.77
CA LEU A 20 3.51 -38.71 21.41
C LEU A 20 2.42 -38.32 20.39
N ALA A 21 1.17 -38.71 20.59
CA ALA A 21 0.06 -38.34 19.71
C ALA A 21 -0.25 -36.83 19.78
N VAL A 22 -0.26 -36.26 21.00
CA VAL A 22 -0.49 -34.80 21.18
C VAL A 22 0.66 -33.97 20.61
N THR A 23 1.90 -34.40 20.76
CA THR A 23 3.06 -33.72 20.16
C THR A 23 3.11 -33.83 18.64
N SER A 24 2.62 -34.94 18.05
CA SER A 24 2.58 -35.07 16.59
C SER A 24 1.54 -34.14 15.94
N PHE A 25 0.39 -33.90 16.54
CA PHE A 25 -0.63 -32.97 15.99
C PHE A 25 -0.25 -31.52 16.15
N THR A 26 0.43 -31.12 17.23
CA THR A 26 0.95 -29.76 17.40
C THR A 26 2.27 -29.54 16.66
N GLY A 27 3.07 -30.59 16.48
CA GLY A 27 4.39 -30.56 15.84
C GLY A 27 4.35 -30.17 14.36
N CYS A 28 3.41 -30.70 13.58
CA CYS A 28 3.34 -30.41 12.13
C CYS A 28 3.00 -28.94 11.86
N SER A 29 2.05 -28.34 12.57
CA SER A 29 1.70 -26.95 12.38
C SER A 29 2.78 -25.99 12.91
N PHE A 30 3.50 -26.38 13.97
CA PHE A 30 4.63 -25.62 14.50
C PHE A 30 5.84 -25.67 13.56
N LEU A 31 6.15 -26.83 12.98
CA LEU A 31 7.21 -26.96 11.98
C LEU A 31 6.91 -26.14 10.73
N LYS A 32 5.67 -26.18 10.21
CA LYS A 32 5.25 -25.33 9.09
C LYS A 32 5.43 -23.83 9.42
N LYS A 33 5.09 -23.42 10.63
CA LYS A 33 5.27 -22.03 11.07
C LYS A 33 6.76 -21.65 11.10
N ILE A 34 7.64 -22.49 11.65
CA ILE A 34 9.10 -22.25 11.63
C ILE A 34 9.63 -22.18 10.20
N GLN A 35 9.15 -23.07 9.32
CA GLN A 35 9.57 -23.10 7.93
C GLN A 35 9.10 -21.83 7.19
N ALA A 36 7.85 -21.40 7.36
CA ALA A 36 7.37 -20.15 6.82
C ALA A 36 8.19 -18.93 7.31
N ALA A 37 8.47 -18.87 8.62
CA ALA A 37 9.31 -17.83 9.21
C ALA A 37 10.72 -17.82 8.60
N LYS A 38 11.35 -18.97 8.46
CA LYS A 38 12.67 -19.08 7.86
C LYS A 38 12.71 -18.60 6.41
N ILE A 39 11.69 -18.92 5.62
CA ILE A 39 11.58 -18.46 4.24
C ILE A 39 11.35 -16.95 4.22
N LEU A 40 10.41 -16.46 5.02
CA LEU A 40 10.07 -15.04 5.04
C LEU A 40 11.27 -14.16 5.46
N ILE A 41 12.01 -14.54 6.50
CA ILE A 41 13.23 -13.83 6.96
C ILE A 41 14.30 -13.75 5.86
N ASN A 42 14.38 -14.77 5.01
CA ASN A 42 15.33 -14.80 3.89
C ASN A 42 14.74 -14.24 2.58
N THR A 43 13.45 -13.88 2.56
CA THR A 43 12.83 -13.21 1.41
C THR A 43 13.35 -11.78 1.33
N LYS A 44 13.96 -11.44 0.20
CA LYS A 44 14.47 -10.10 -0.05
C LYS A 44 13.38 -9.26 -0.68
N MET A 45 13.10 -8.12 -0.06
CA MET A 45 12.19 -7.12 -0.60
C MET A 45 13.02 -6.00 -1.22
N GLU A 46 12.79 -5.71 -2.49
CA GLU A 46 13.52 -4.68 -3.22
C GLU A 46 12.54 -3.71 -3.89
N TYR A 47 12.84 -2.43 -3.83
CA TYR A 47 12.13 -1.41 -4.57
C TYR A 47 12.48 -1.52 -6.06
N LYS A 48 11.46 -1.42 -6.92
CA LYS A 48 11.64 -1.37 -8.38
C LYS A 48 11.31 0.00 -8.94
N ASP A 49 10.10 0.50 -8.70
CA ASP A 49 9.64 1.74 -9.32
C ASP A 49 8.50 2.39 -8.53
N LEU A 50 8.35 3.72 -8.72
CA LEU A 50 7.24 4.53 -8.26
C LEU A 50 6.76 5.37 -9.44
N THR A 51 5.56 5.13 -9.94
CA THR A 51 5.01 5.83 -11.08
C THR A 51 3.73 6.55 -10.75
N PHE A 52 3.52 7.70 -11.38
CA PHE A 52 2.24 8.39 -11.35
C PHE A 52 1.27 7.70 -12.31
N ASP A 53 0.10 7.31 -11.80
CA ASP A 53 -0.96 6.68 -12.59
C ASP A 53 -2.01 7.69 -13.05
N SER A 54 -2.73 8.29 -12.11
CA SER A 54 -3.90 9.11 -12.45
C SER A 54 -4.22 10.17 -11.39
N VAL A 55 -5.06 11.12 -11.78
CA VAL A 55 -5.72 12.07 -10.89
C VAL A 55 -7.21 11.79 -10.88
N VAL A 56 -7.77 11.63 -9.71
CA VAL A 56 -9.22 11.52 -9.47
C VAL A 56 -9.66 12.72 -8.66
N ILE A 57 -10.59 13.49 -9.20
CA ILE A 57 -11.19 14.64 -8.50
C ILE A 57 -12.49 14.18 -7.86
N ASP A 58 -12.71 14.58 -6.63
CA ASP A 58 -13.90 14.21 -5.87
C ASP A 58 -15.18 14.68 -6.59
N PRO A 59 -16.20 13.80 -6.69
CA PRO A 59 -17.44 14.14 -7.37
C PRO A 59 -18.11 15.42 -6.88
N PRO A 60 -18.19 15.74 -5.57
CA PRO A 60 -18.73 17.00 -5.08
C PRO A 60 -17.98 18.22 -5.62
N ILE A 61 -16.66 18.15 -5.75
CA ILE A 61 -15.83 19.23 -6.29
C ILE A 61 -16.09 19.41 -7.79
N LEU A 62 -16.15 18.30 -8.54
CA LEU A 62 -16.53 18.33 -9.96
C LEU A 62 -17.91 18.95 -10.16
N GLU A 63 -18.88 18.53 -9.36
CA GLU A 63 -20.25 19.01 -9.43
C GLU A 63 -20.34 20.53 -9.11
N LEU A 64 -19.66 20.96 -8.03
CA LEU A 64 -19.57 22.39 -7.67
C LEU A 64 -19.08 23.22 -8.85
N VAL A 65 -17.98 22.79 -9.48
CA VAL A 65 -17.39 23.57 -10.58
C VAL A 65 -18.20 23.46 -11.86
N GLU A 66 -18.63 22.25 -12.25
CA GLU A 66 -19.35 22.06 -13.52
C GLU A 66 -20.72 22.72 -13.51
N LYS A 67 -21.51 22.54 -12.46
CA LYS A 67 -22.81 23.19 -12.29
C LYS A 67 -22.68 24.67 -11.94
N GLY A 68 -21.72 25.01 -11.06
CA GLY A 68 -21.50 26.37 -10.62
C GLY A 68 -21.00 27.30 -11.74
N LEU A 69 -20.30 26.78 -12.75
CA LEU A 69 -19.81 27.56 -13.90
C LEU A 69 -20.71 27.48 -15.13
N SER A 70 -21.75 26.63 -15.14
CA SER A 70 -22.65 26.47 -16.30
C SER A 70 -23.84 27.40 -16.30
N GLY A 71 -24.14 28.07 -15.16
CA GLY A 71 -25.26 29.00 -15.03
C GLY A 71 -25.01 30.36 -15.70
N PHE A 72 -26.07 31.12 -15.95
CA PHE A 72 -26.00 32.48 -16.48
C PHE A 72 -25.22 33.43 -15.52
N ILE A 73 -25.35 33.20 -14.22
CA ILE A 73 -24.53 33.84 -13.17
C ILE A 73 -23.70 32.73 -12.52
N PRO A 74 -22.37 32.75 -12.66
CA PRO A 74 -21.50 31.74 -12.05
C PRO A 74 -21.60 31.74 -10.53
N ASN A 75 -21.57 30.53 -9.94
CA ASN A 75 -21.50 30.39 -8.49
C ASN A 75 -20.19 30.99 -7.96
N PRO A 76 -20.24 31.93 -6.98
CA PRO A 76 -19.04 32.58 -6.44
C PRO A 76 -18.00 31.60 -5.87
N ASP A 77 -18.45 30.52 -5.23
CA ASP A 77 -17.55 29.51 -4.63
C ASP A 77 -16.81 28.71 -5.72
N ALA A 78 -17.51 28.36 -6.81
CA ALA A 78 -16.89 27.71 -7.97
C ALA A 78 -15.85 28.62 -8.63
N VAL A 79 -16.16 29.91 -8.79
CA VAL A 79 -15.23 30.91 -9.35
C VAL A 79 -14.02 31.09 -8.44
N LYS A 80 -14.25 31.19 -7.12
CA LYS A 80 -13.18 31.31 -6.13
C LYS A 80 -12.27 30.10 -6.16
N LEU A 81 -12.82 28.89 -6.11
CA LEU A 81 -12.06 27.63 -6.15
C LEU A 81 -11.12 27.59 -7.37
N VAL A 82 -11.64 27.87 -8.57
CA VAL A 82 -10.84 27.83 -9.79
C VAL A 82 -9.75 28.92 -9.82
N LYS A 83 -10.04 30.13 -9.29
CA LYS A 83 -9.04 31.19 -9.15
C LYS A 83 -7.94 30.81 -8.15
N ASP A 84 -8.32 30.26 -7.01
CA ASP A 84 -7.37 29.80 -5.99
C ASP A 84 -6.46 28.73 -6.58
N LEU A 85 -7.00 27.76 -7.28
CA LEU A 85 -6.24 26.70 -7.98
C LEU A 85 -5.27 27.27 -9.03
N ALA A 86 -5.72 28.23 -9.84
CA ALA A 86 -4.87 28.90 -10.82
C ALA A 86 -3.68 29.63 -10.18
N ASN A 87 -3.82 30.04 -8.91
CA ASN A 87 -2.78 30.68 -8.13
C ASN A 87 -1.98 29.68 -7.26
N GLY A 88 -2.18 28.38 -7.42
CA GLY A 88 -1.53 27.33 -6.62
C GLY A 88 -2.04 27.27 -5.17
N ILE A 89 -3.27 27.71 -4.90
CA ILE A 89 -3.88 27.73 -3.58
C ILE A 89 -4.92 26.61 -3.51
N ILE A 90 -4.67 25.61 -2.67
CA ILE A 90 -5.60 24.49 -2.41
C ILE A 90 -5.97 24.50 -0.93
N ASN A 91 -7.14 25.06 -0.61
CA ASN A 91 -7.62 25.20 0.77
C ASN A 91 -8.45 24.01 1.26
N THR A 92 -8.76 23.07 0.39
CA THR A 92 -9.52 21.85 0.67
C THR A 92 -8.95 20.70 -0.13
N GLU A 93 -9.15 19.48 0.33
CA GLU A 93 -8.80 18.30 -0.45
C GLU A 93 -9.70 18.22 -1.69
N LEU A 94 -9.08 18.06 -2.85
CA LEU A 94 -9.77 18.08 -4.14
C LEU A 94 -10.03 16.67 -4.69
N GLY A 95 -9.39 15.68 -4.10
CA GLY A 95 -9.38 14.29 -4.57
C GLY A 95 -8.03 13.65 -4.35
N ALA A 96 -7.63 12.73 -5.20
CA ALA A 96 -6.39 11.99 -5.06
C ALA A 96 -5.56 11.92 -6.35
N ALA A 97 -4.24 11.98 -6.18
CA ALA A 97 -3.26 11.57 -7.16
C ALA A 97 -2.84 10.13 -6.86
N ASN A 98 -3.08 9.22 -7.77
CA ASN A 98 -2.77 7.81 -7.61
C ASN A 98 -1.35 7.53 -8.09
N PHE A 99 -0.63 6.75 -7.30
CA PHE A 99 0.71 6.28 -7.60
C PHE A 99 0.74 4.76 -7.56
N ASP A 100 1.44 4.17 -8.52
CA ASP A 100 1.76 2.75 -8.53
C ASP A 100 3.15 2.54 -7.98
N VAL A 101 3.26 1.62 -7.04
CA VAL A 101 4.50 1.21 -6.38
C VAL A 101 4.80 -0.22 -6.77
N TYR A 102 5.97 -0.46 -7.31
CA TYR A 102 6.42 -1.78 -7.72
C TYR A 102 7.54 -2.26 -6.81
N LEU A 103 7.33 -3.41 -6.20
CA LEU A 103 8.34 -4.10 -5.39
C LEU A 103 8.66 -5.45 -6.02
N ASN A 104 9.86 -5.95 -5.78
CA ASN A 104 10.21 -7.34 -5.98
C ASN A 104 10.35 -8.03 -4.63
N ALA A 105 9.73 -9.20 -4.48
CA ALA A 105 9.92 -10.08 -3.34
C ALA A 105 10.58 -11.36 -3.82
N ASN A 106 11.88 -11.51 -3.56
CA ASN A 106 12.63 -12.72 -3.91
C ASN A 106 12.51 -13.74 -2.78
N ASN A 107 11.65 -14.75 -2.98
CA ASN A 107 11.53 -15.89 -2.09
C ASN A 107 12.64 -16.89 -2.36
N THR A 108 13.67 -16.91 -1.52
CA THR A 108 14.83 -17.81 -1.64
C THR A 108 14.55 -19.24 -1.17
N GLY A 109 13.35 -19.52 -0.65
CA GLY A 109 12.91 -20.85 -0.22
C GLY A 109 12.50 -21.74 -1.39
N LYS A 110 12.14 -22.98 -1.06
CA LYS A 110 11.62 -23.94 -2.03
C LYS A 110 10.09 -24.02 -2.03
N ASP A 111 9.47 -23.46 -1.01
CA ASP A 111 8.04 -23.53 -0.79
C ASP A 111 7.41 -22.17 -1.07
N THR A 112 6.18 -22.21 -1.53
CA THR A 112 5.36 -21.02 -1.75
C THR A 112 4.88 -20.48 -0.41
N LEU A 113 4.93 -19.15 -0.24
CA LEU A 113 4.31 -18.43 0.87
C LEU A 113 2.98 -17.83 0.43
N TRP A 114 1.95 -18.03 1.23
CA TRP A 114 0.63 -17.43 1.06
C TRP A 114 0.54 -16.18 1.95
N ILE A 115 0.25 -15.03 1.37
CA ILE A 115 0.02 -13.81 2.15
C ILE A 115 -1.41 -13.87 2.68
N ASN A 116 -1.55 -13.94 4.01
CA ASN A 116 -2.84 -13.99 4.70
C ASN A 116 -3.32 -12.58 5.09
N ASP A 117 -2.37 -11.72 5.47
CA ASP A 117 -2.63 -10.33 5.83
C ASP A 117 -1.38 -9.48 5.55
N PHE A 118 -1.59 -8.18 5.35
CA PHE A 118 -0.51 -7.21 5.17
C PHE A 118 -1.00 -5.82 5.56
N LYS A 119 -0.06 -5.02 6.03
CA LYS A 119 -0.22 -3.58 6.16
C LYS A 119 1.07 -2.95 5.69
N ILE A 120 1.00 -2.24 4.59
CA ILE A 120 2.14 -1.59 3.97
C ILE A 120 1.82 -0.10 3.80
N GLU A 121 2.76 0.75 4.10
CA GLU A 121 2.64 2.20 4.05
C GLU A 121 3.78 2.78 3.19
N LEU A 122 3.45 3.76 2.36
CA LEU A 122 4.40 4.61 1.65
C LEU A 122 4.56 5.91 2.43
N LYS A 123 5.76 6.20 2.86
CA LYS A 123 6.12 7.42 3.59
C LYS A 123 6.92 8.34 2.68
N PHE A 124 6.43 9.54 2.47
CA PHE A 124 7.16 10.61 1.79
C PHE A 124 7.85 11.48 2.84
N ASP A 125 9.02 11.05 3.30
CA ASP A 125 9.78 11.72 4.38
C ASP A 125 8.86 12.04 5.58
N THR A 126 8.83 13.28 6.04
CA THR A 126 7.93 13.78 7.09
C THR A 126 6.64 14.40 6.53
N LEU A 127 6.48 14.44 5.21
CA LEU A 127 5.37 15.13 4.56
C LEU A 127 4.05 14.40 4.76
N ILE A 128 4.01 13.09 4.48
CA ILE A 128 2.81 12.26 4.56
C ILE A 128 3.14 10.77 4.60
N THR A 129 2.29 10.00 5.25
CA THR A 129 2.27 8.54 5.19
C THR A 129 0.96 8.08 4.55
N LEU A 130 1.04 7.23 3.56
CA LEU A 130 -0.09 6.73 2.77
C LEU A 130 -0.20 5.22 2.92
N PRO A 131 -1.39 4.67 3.18
CA PRO A 131 -1.58 3.23 3.11
C PRO A 131 -1.40 2.77 1.66
N LEU A 132 -0.72 1.64 1.50
CA LEU A 132 -0.62 0.94 0.22
C LEU A 132 -1.65 -0.18 0.15
N THR A 133 -2.27 -0.33 -1.01
CA THR A 133 -3.19 -1.43 -1.30
C THR A 133 -2.59 -2.33 -2.36
N LEU A 134 -2.68 -3.65 -2.17
CA LEU A 134 -2.32 -4.62 -3.20
C LEU A 134 -3.41 -4.65 -4.26
N LYS A 135 -3.01 -4.60 -5.53
CA LYS A 135 -3.94 -4.75 -6.66
C LYS A 135 -4.34 -6.20 -6.90
N ASP A 136 -3.48 -7.14 -6.55
CA ASP A 136 -3.68 -8.57 -6.81
C ASP A 136 -3.49 -9.41 -5.54
N THR A 137 -4.13 -10.58 -5.51
CA THR A 137 -3.88 -11.57 -4.46
C THR A 137 -2.48 -12.14 -4.61
N VAL A 138 -1.67 -12.03 -3.57
CA VAL A 138 -0.26 -12.34 -3.68
C VAL A 138 0.09 -13.65 -3.01
N VAL A 139 0.74 -14.49 -3.81
CA VAL A 139 1.42 -15.69 -3.38
C VAL A 139 2.88 -15.50 -3.74
N LEU A 140 3.79 -15.64 -2.79
CA LEU A 140 5.21 -15.56 -3.05
C LEU A 140 5.73 -16.96 -3.44
N ALA A 141 5.74 -17.26 -4.73
CA ALA A 141 6.35 -18.48 -5.26
C ALA A 141 7.88 -18.45 -5.06
N PRO A 142 8.58 -19.60 -5.10
CA PRO A 142 10.04 -19.62 -5.11
C PRO A 142 10.61 -18.76 -6.24
N GLY A 143 11.59 -17.91 -5.93
CA GLY A 143 12.19 -16.96 -6.86
C GLY A 143 11.58 -15.55 -6.77
N ASP A 144 11.65 -14.82 -7.88
CA ASP A 144 11.20 -13.42 -7.97
C ASP A 144 9.69 -13.32 -8.12
N ASN A 145 9.08 -12.42 -7.33
CA ASN A 145 7.66 -12.13 -7.34
C ASN A 145 7.46 -10.61 -7.41
N ASP A 146 6.74 -10.16 -8.43
CA ASP A 146 6.42 -8.76 -8.58
C ASP A 146 5.16 -8.41 -7.77
N LEU A 147 5.28 -7.41 -6.90
CA LEU A 147 4.20 -6.85 -6.11
C LEU A 147 3.81 -5.51 -6.68
N HIS A 148 2.56 -5.37 -7.07
CA HIS A 148 2.00 -4.13 -7.56
C HIS A 148 1.05 -3.54 -6.51
N LEU A 149 1.41 -2.39 -5.98
CA LEU A 149 0.72 -1.68 -4.92
C LEU A 149 0.25 -0.33 -5.45
N ASN A 150 -0.81 0.21 -4.85
CA ASN A 150 -1.32 1.53 -5.18
C ASN A 150 -1.37 2.41 -3.93
N ALA A 151 -1.00 3.68 -4.08
CA ALA A 151 -1.13 4.73 -3.08
C ALA A 151 -1.99 5.87 -3.63
N ALA A 152 -2.88 6.40 -2.80
CA ALA A 152 -3.65 7.59 -3.11
C ALA A 152 -3.12 8.78 -2.30
N PHE A 153 -2.47 9.72 -2.97
CA PHE A 153 -1.97 10.95 -2.36
C PHE A 153 -3.07 12.02 -2.42
N PRO A 154 -3.53 12.59 -1.30
CA PRO A 154 -4.56 13.61 -1.31
C PRO A 154 -4.09 14.88 -2.03
N ILE A 155 -4.91 15.38 -2.93
CA ILE A 155 -4.62 16.63 -3.66
C ILE A 155 -4.99 17.81 -2.78
N ASP A 156 -4.03 18.25 -1.99
CA ASP A 156 -4.07 19.45 -1.16
C ASP A 156 -2.73 20.21 -1.26
N MET A 157 -2.48 21.15 -0.36
CA MET A 157 -1.23 21.94 -0.37
C MET A 157 0.05 21.13 -0.24
N ARG A 158 -0.04 19.86 0.21
CA ARG A 158 1.13 18.97 0.34
C ARG A 158 1.67 18.54 -1.01
N ILE A 159 0.81 18.47 -2.06
CA ILE A 159 1.24 18.08 -3.41
C ILE A 159 2.35 18.99 -3.95
N PHE A 160 2.32 20.29 -3.62
CA PHE A 160 3.34 21.28 -4.00
C PHE A 160 4.63 21.19 -3.17
N LYS A 161 4.67 20.33 -2.17
CA LYS A 161 5.85 20.07 -1.35
C LYS A 161 6.55 18.76 -1.69
N LEU A 162 6.05 18.03 -2.68
CA LEU A 162 6.69 16.79 -3.12
C LEU A 162 8.15 17.01 -3.54
N ASN A 163 8.46 18.17 -4.12
CA ASN A 163 9.83 18.54 -4.50
C ASN A 163 10.80 18.77 -3.33
N GLN A 164 10.28 18.83 -2.09
CA GLN A 164 11.07 18.97 -0.87
C GLN A 164 11.37 17.63 -0.21
N VAL A 165 10.77 16.53 -0.70
CA VAL A 165 10.98 15.18 -0.16
C VAL A 165 12.38 14.71 -0.50
N GLN A 166 13.12 14.26 0.51
CA GLN A 166 14.49 13.77 0.37
C GLN A 166 14.55 12.26 0.19
N TYR A 167 13.58 11.53 0.76
CA TYR A 167 13.46 10.09 0.61
C TYR A 167 12.00 9.67 0.68
N TYR A 168 11.72 8.51 0.15
CA TYR A 168 10.52 7.76 0.49
C TYR A 168 10.89 6.43 1.13
N ALA A 169 10.02 5.94 1.99
CA ALA A 169 10.19 4.64 2.61
C ALA A 169 8.90 3.83 2.46
N ILE A 170 9.07 2.54 2.16
CA ILE A 170 7.97 1.57 2.15
C ILE A 170 8.18 0.69 3.37
N ALA A 171 7.26 0.76 4.30
CA ALA A 171 7.35 0.05 5.56
C ALA A 171 6.04 -0.63 5.91
N GLY A 172 6.11 -1.72 6.65
CA GLY A 172 4.93 -2.42 7.09
C GLY A 172 5.21 -3.84 7.52
N TYR A 173 4.18 -4.66 7.50
CA TYR A 173 4.31 -6.09 7.76
C TYR A 173 3.63 -6.95 6.70
N LEU A 174 4.15 -8.16 6.57
CA LEU A 174 3.52 -9.26 5.85
C LEU A 174 3.24 -10.40 6.83
N ASP A 175 2.04 -10.93 6.78
CA ASP A 175 1.63 -12.12 7.51
C ASP A 175 1.45 -13.28 6.53
N VAL A 176 2.32 -14.30 6.63
CA VAL A 176 2.41 -15.36 5.63
C VAL A 176 2.31 -16.75 6.26
N SER A 177 1.84 -17.71 5.47
CA SER A 177 1.81 -19.14 5.81
C SER A 177 2.28 -20.01 4.64
N LEU A 178 2.52 -21.31 4.88
CA LEU A 178 2.86 -22.27 3.82
C LEU A 178 1.63 -22.81 3.08
N GLU A 179 0.45 -22.51 3.53
CA GLU A 179 -0.81 -22.95 2.92
C GLU A 179 -1.88 -21.88 3.12
N ALA A 180 -2.82 -21.78 2.18
CA ALA A 180 -3.89 -20.80 2.24
C ALA A 180 -4.68 -20.91 3.56
N GLY A 181 -4.77 -19.79 4.32
CA GLY A 181 -5.45 -19.77 5.62
C GLY A 181 -4.78 -20.58 6.73
N GLY A 182 -3.54 -21.02 6.51
CA GLY A 182 -2.75 -21.75 7.52
C GLY A 182 -2.29 -20.86 8.67
N LYS A 183 -1.65 -21.48 9.68
CA LYS A 183 -1.02 -20.72 10.78
C LYS A 183 0.11 -19.88 10.22
N SER A 184 -0.01 -18.58 10.44
CA SER A 184 0.86 -17.57 9.86
C SER A 184 1.99 -17.13 10.78
N VAL A 185 2.95 -16.48 10.16
CA VAL A 185 4.00 -15.68 10.81
C VAL A 185 4.02 -14.31 10.20
N SER A 186 4.21 -13.30 11.04
CA SER A 186 4.33 -11.92 10.62
C SER A 186 5.76 -11.45 10.69
N GLN A 187 6.16 -10.60 9.76
CA GLN A 187 7.47 -9.94 9.74
C GLN A 187 7.32 -8.50 9.27
N ASP A 188 7.90 -7.60 10.03
CA ASP A 188 8.06 -6.21 9.65
C ASP A 188 9.22 -6.05 8.67
N PHE A 189 9.06 -5.07 7.76
CA PHE A 189 10.12 -4.66 6.84
C PHE A 189 10.09 -3.16 6.62
N GLU A 190 11.22 -2.61 6.22
CA GLU A 190 11.35 -1.23 5.78
C GLU A 190 12.35 -1.16 4.63
N ILE A 191 11.95 -0.52 3.54
CA ILE A 191 12.78 -0.22 2.38
C ILE A 191 12.84 1.29 2.26
N LYS A 192 14.02 1.85 2.44
CA LYS A 192 14.23 3.29 2.28
C LYS A 192 14.97 3.56 0.98
N GLN A 193 14.45 4.49 0.20
CA GLN A 193 15.04 4.94 -1.05
C GLN A 193 15.24 6.44 -1.01
N ASP A 194 16.47 6.89 -1.18
CA ASP A 194 16.76 8.28 -1.39
C ASP A 194 16.22 8.73 -2.75
N VAL A 195 15.63 9.90 -2.77
CA VAL A 195 14.98 10.41 -3.98
C VAL A 195 15.99 11.28 -4.72
N ASP A 196 16.27 10.93 -5.97
CA ASP A 196 16.98 11.86 -6.81
C ASP A 196 16.07 13.03 -7.23
N SER A 197 16.66 14.21 -7.35
CA SER A 197 15.93 15.43 -7.64
C SER A 197 15.23 15.42 -9.01
N GLU A 198 15.66 14.58 -9.93
CA GLU A 198 15.07 14.45 -11.26
C GLU A 198 13.79 13.62 -11.23
N THR A 199 13.81 12.49 -10.52
CA THR A 199 12.61 11.65 -10.30
C THR A 199 11.49 12.44 -9.64
N VAL A 200 11.81 13.24 -8.60
CA VAL A 200 10.80 14.07 -7.92
C VAL A 200 10.23 15.12 -8.84
N LYS A 201 11.08 15.86 -9.55
CA LYS A 201 10.62 16.87 -10.51
C LYS A 201 9.74 16.27 -11.60
N ASN A 202 10.07 15.07 -12.06
CA ASN A 202 9.27 14.35 -13.05
C ASN A 202 7.90 13.94 -12.49
N LEU A 203 7.83 13.45 -11.26
CA LEU A 203 6.56 13.10 -10.60
C LEU A 203 5.73 14.36 -10.35
N GLU A 204 6.31 15.40 -9.75
CA GLU A 204 5.66 16.67 -9.52
C GLU A 204 5.16 17.30 -10.84
N GLY A 205 6.01 17.32 -11.86
CA GLY A 205 5.64 17.81 -13.19
C GLY A 205 4.45 17.06 -13.76
N LYS A 206 4.46 15.74 -13.75
CA LYS A 206 3.34 14.92 -14.26
C LYS A 206 2.04 15.17 -13.49
N VAL A 207 2.11 15.28 -12.15
CA VAL A 207 0.93 15.58 -11.32
C VAL A 207 0.42 16.99 -11.61
N ASN A 208 1.31 17.99 -11.61
CA ASN A 208 0.94 19.38 -11.86
C ASN A 208 0.38 19.57 -13.28
N ASP A 209 1.01 19.00 -14.30
CA ASP A 209 0.50 19.07 -15.69
C ASP A 209 -0.89 18.45 -15.79
N LYS A 210 -1.12 17.31 -15.14
CA LYS A 210 -2.42 16.67 -15.14
C LYS A 210 -3.47 17.47 -14.39
N LEU A 211 -3.12 18.01 -13.21
CA LEU A 211 -3.97 18.91 -12.44
C LEU A 211 -4.30 20.18 -13.21
N MET A 212 -3.29 20.86 -13.76
CA MET A 212 -3.49 22.07 -14.55
C MET A 212 -4.37 21.81 -15.77
N LYS A 213 -4.15 20.71 -16.49
CA LYS A 213 -4.94 20.34 -17.64
C LYS A 213 -6.39 20.02 -17.28
N LEU A 214 -6.63 19.25 -16.23
CA LEU A 214 -7.97 18.86 -15.81
C LEU A 214 -8.75 20.02 -15.16
N LEU A 215 -8.09 20.80 -14.31
CA LEU A 215 -8.75 21.77 -13.45
C LEU A 215 -8.71 23.18 -14.05
N VAL A 216 -7.55 23.62 -14.49
CA VAL A 216 -7.34 25.02 -14.88
C VAL A 216 -7.71 25.27 -16.34
N GLU A 217 -7.14 24.52 -17.29
CA GLU A 217 -7.41 24.73 -18.70
C GLU A 217 -8.90 24.56 -19.02
N LYS A 218 -9.50 23.48 -18.51
CA LYS A 218 -10.93 23.17 -18.74
C LYS A 218 -11.86 24.18 -18.09
N TRP A 219 -11.53 24.67 -16.89
CA TRP A 219 -12.41 25.51 -16.10
C TRP A 219 -12.15 27.01 -16.26
N LEU A 220 -10.89 27.47 -16.36
CA LEU A 220 -10.58 28.85 -16.69
C LEU A 220 -11.08 29.25 -18.06
N GLY A 221 -11.05 28.35 -19.05
CA GLY A 221 -11.65 28.58 -20.34
C GLY A 221 -13.16 28.85 -20.27
N LYS A 222 -13.87 28.28 -19.30
CA LYS A 222 -15.30 28.60 -19.05
C LYS A 222 -15.46 29.95 -18.33
N ILE A 223 -14.64 30.23 -17.32
CA ILE A 223 -14.68 31.49 -16.56
C ILE A 223 -14.32 32.70 -17.45
N GLY A 224 -13.31 32.55 -18.30
CA GLY A 224 -12.90 33.63 -19.23
C GLY A 224 -14.02 34.15 -20.14
N LYS A 225 -14.97 33.28 -20.51
CA LYS A 225 -16.18 33.67 -21.24
C LYS A 225 -17.15 34.56 -20.44
N PHE A 226 -17.05 34.56 -19.11
CA PHE A 226 -17.89 35.37 -18.21
C PHE A 226 -17.21 36.64 -17.73
N ILE A 227 -15.88 36.69 -17.67
CA ILE A 227 -15.12 37.84 -17.17
C ILE A 227 -14.86 38.86 -18.28
N LEU A 228 -14.85 38.40 -19.54
CA LEU A 228 -14.60 39.27 -20.71
C LEU A 228 -15.88 39.77 -21.39
N LYS A 229 -17.04 39.57 -20.79
CA LYS A 229 -18.30 40.24 -21.13
C LYS A 229 -18.65 41.26 -20.08
#